data_a6f2bf2b22bbac8a067f3bfc18c0dfe5
#
_entry.id   a6f2bf2b22bbac8a067f3bfc18c0dfe5
#
_cell.length_a   1.000
_cell.length_b   1.000
_cell.length_c   1.000
_cell.angle_alpha   90.00
_cell.angle_beta   90.00
_cell.angle_gamma   90.00
#
_symmetry.space_group_name_H-M   'P 1'
#
loop_
_entity.id
_entity.type
_entity.pdbx_description
1 polymer ?
#
loop_
_entity_poly.entity_id
_entity_poly.type
_entity_poly.pdbx_seq_one_letter_code
_entity_poly.pdbx_strand_id
1 'polypeptide(L)'
;MGIQVLAHRGASAAEKENTISAFKRAVLMGSDAAELDVRRTLDGVLVVHHNATLNDGQIISQVKYSELPDHVCTLDEALDACVPMWVNVEIKNDPEEPDFDASESIADQTITCLERRPEGDDRWLISSFRRETIDRCQQLRPTIATAWLTVGVRSDEFDSVLPGLVKSGHSALHPWVNFVTEETVDACHQHGLALNTWTCDDPTRMAELIAWGVDGICTNVPDIALQVRDQSSGI
;
A
#
# COMPACT_ATOMS: atom_id res chain seq x y z
N MET A 1 -18.95 0.17 6.66
CA MET A 1 -18.13 -1.06 6.55
C MET A 1 -17.25 -1.14 7.79
N GLY A 2 -16.88 -2.34 8.26
CA GLY A 2 -15.91 -2.44 9.37
C GLY A 2 -14.51 -2.04 8.90
N ILE A 3 -13.62 -1.76 9.85
CA ILE A 3 -12.21 -1.44 9.55
C ILE A 3 -11.52 -2.59 8.82
N GLN A 4 -10.65 -2.26 7.88
CA GLN A 4 -9.89 -3.22 7.09
C GLN A 4 -8.50 -3.47 7.70
N VAL A 5 -8.05 -4.71 7.74
CA VAL A 5 -6.70 -5.10 8.16
C VAL A 5 -5.86 -5.39 6.91
N LEU A 6 -4.84 -4.54 6.69
CA LEU A 6 -3.90 -4.67 5.58
C LEU A 6 -2.60 -5.30 6.08
N ALA A 7 -2.23 -6.45 5.55
CA ALA A 7 -0.97 -7.11 5.88
C ALA A 7 0.19 -6.39 5.16
N HIS A 8 1.00 -5.63 5.92
CA HIS A 8 2.13 -4.84 5.43
C HIS A 8 3.23 -5.74 4.88
N ARG A 9 3.43 -5.71 3.55
CA ARG A 9 4.34 -6.62 2.82
C ARG A 9 4.01 -8.09 3.05
N GLY A 10 2.70 -8.40 3.20
CA GLY A 10 2.22 -9.69 3.69
C GLY A 10 2.26 -9.79 5.23
N ALA A 11 2.17 -11.00 5.78
CA ALA A 11 2.32 -11.24 7.22
C ALA A 11 3.80 -11.18 7.63
N SER A 12 4.40 -9.99 7.54
CA SER A 12 5.85 -9.76 7.57
C SER A 12 6.51 -10.00 8.94
N ALA A 13 5.74 -10.03 10.03
CA ALA A 13 6.27 -10.48 11.32
C ALA A 13 6.39 -12.01 11.43
N ALA A 14 5.65 -12.77 10.62
CA ALA A 14 5.66 -14.23 10.63
C ALA A 14 6.53 -14.84 9.52
N GLU A 15 6.65 -14.15 8.39
CA GLU A 15 7.38 -14.59 7.21
C GLU A 15 8.25 -13.44 6.68
N LYS A 16 9.23 -13.75 5.81
CA LYS A 16 10.02 -12.69 5.15
C LYS A 16 9.11 -11.77 4.34
N GLU A 17 9.20 -10.46 4.56
CA GLU A 17 8.42 -9.44 3.87
C GLU A 17 8.52 -9.54 2.34
N ASN A 18 7.46 -9.13 1.66
CA ASN A 18 7.40 -9.05 0.20
C ASN A 18 7.71 -10.39 -0.51
N THR A 19 7.30 -11.52 0.10
CA THR A 19 7.45 -12.85 -0.47
C THR A 19 6.12 -13.56 -0.63
N ILE A 20 6.11 -14.54 -1.52
CA ILE A 20 4.94 -15.42 -1.75
C ILE A 20 4.47 -16.08 -0.44
N SER A 21 5.41 -16.47 0.45
CA SER A 21 5.07 -17.06 1.76
C SER A 21 4.36 -16.05 2.66
N ALA A 22 4.84 -14.79 2.71
CA ALA A 22 4.22 -13.74 3.52
C ALA A 22 2.80 -13.42 3.06
N PHE A 23 2.56 -13.34 1.75
CA PHE A 23 1.22 -13.10 1.19
C PHE A 23 0.27 -14.26 1.45
N LYS A 24 0.69 -15.51 1.18
CA LYS A 24 -0.10 -16.70 1.50
C LYS A 24 -0.38 -16.81 3.01
N ARG A 25 0.56 -16.42 3.85
CA ARG A 25 0.37 -16.39 5.29
C ARG A 25 -0.69 -15.39 5.71
N ALA A 26 -0.69 -14.19 5.12
CA ALA A 26 -1.72 -13.16 5.34
C ALA A 26 -3.13 -13.67 4.95
N VAL A 27 -3.26 -14.35 3.81
CA VAL A 27 -4.51 -15.01 3.40
C VAL A 27 -4.97 -16.02 4.44
N LEU A 28 -4.07 -16.88 4.92
CA LEU A 28 -4.39 -17.90 5.93
C LEU A 28 -4.78 -17.30 7.29
N MET A 29 -4.27 -16.12 7.63
CA MET A 29 -4.66 -15.37 8.83
C MET A 29 -6.04 -14.70 8.69
N GLY A 30 -6.55 -14.55 7.46
CA GLY A 30 -7.83 -13.91 7.17
C GLY A 30 -7.75 -12.39 7.05
N SER A 31 -6.58 -11.84 6.66
CA SER A 31 -6.44 -10.42 6.36
C SER A 31 -7.42 -10.00 5.26
N ASP A 32 -7.94 -8.78 5.34
CA ASP A 32 -8.84 -8.24 4.32
C ASP A 32 -8.04 -7.85 3.06
N ALA A 33 -6.82 -7.37 3.26
CA ALA A 33 -5.92 -6.92 2.21
C ALA A 33 -4.46 -7.31 2.47
N ALA A 34 -3.66 -7.25 1.42
CA ALA A 34 -2.20 -7.16 1.50
C ALA A 34 -1.72 -5.81 0.96
N GLU A 35 -0.64 -5.33 1.50
CA GLU A 35 0.15 -4.26 0.92
C GLU A 35 1.46 -4.84 0.39
N LEU A 36 1.99 -4.29 -0.72
CA LEU A 36 3.25 -4.70 -1.35
C LEU A 36 3.93 -3.54 -2.07
N ASP A 37 5.26 -3.63 -2.20
CA ASP A 37 6.12 -2.59 -2.78
C ASP A 37 6.58 -2.98 -4.19
N VAL A 38 6.22 -2.21 -5.21
CA VAL A 38 6.59 -2.47 -6.61
C VAL A 38 7.83 -1.68 -7.01
N ARG A 39 8.80 -2.39 -7.56
CA ARG A 39 9.99 -1.85 -8.23
C ARG A 39 10.18 -2.50 -9.60
N ARG A 40 11.15 -2.01 -10.37
CA ARG A 40 11.39 -2.46 -11.74
C ARG A 40 12.86 -2.81 -11.94
N THR A 41 13.11 -3.97 -12.56
CA THR A 41 14.45 -4.44 -12.94
C THR A 41 14.98 -3.75 -14.20
N LEU A 42 16.27 -3.96 -14.51
CA LEU A 42 16.93 -3.44 -15.73
C LEU A 42 16.22 -3.89 -17.02
N ASP A 43 15.72 -5.12 -17.05
CA ASP A 43 15.00 -5.70 -18.20
C ASP A 43 13.48 -5.45 -18.16
N GLY A 44 13.02 -4.54 -17.27
CA GLY A 44 11.66 -4.04 -17.24
C GLY A 44 10.65 -4.95 -16.54
N VAL A 45 11.10 -5.96 -15.80
CA VAL A 45 10.21 -6.82 -15.00
C VAL A 45 9.79 -6.09 -13.72
N LEU A 46 8.48 -6.01 -13.44
CA LEU A 46 7.97 -5.52 -12.16
C LEU A 46 8.16 -6.59 -11.10
N VAL A 47 8.86 -6.23 -10.03
CA VAL A 47 9.19 -7.10 -8.89
C VAL A 47 8.70 -6.50 -7.58
N VAL A 48 8.57 -7.34 -6.55
CA VAL A 48 8.08 -6.91 -5.24
C VAL A 48 9.24 -6.88 -4.25
N HIS A 49 9.64 -5.65 -3.84
CA HIS A 49 10.74 -5.43 -2.90
C HIS A 49 10.71 -4.00 -2.35
N HIS A 50 10.92 -3.82 -1.04
CA HIS A 50 10.84 -2.50 -0.42
C HIS A 50 11.99 -1.57 -0.80
N ASN A 51 13.24 -2.00 -0.57
CA ASN A 51 14.41 -1.16 -0.82
C ASN A 51 14.81 -1.16 -2.30
N ALA A 52 15.34 -0.07 -2.82
CA ALA A 52 15.90 -0.01 -4.16
C ALA A 52 17.15 -0.89 -4.32
N THR A 53 17.80 -1.22 -3.20
CA THR A 53 19.01 -2.04 -3.15
C THR A 53 18.77 -3.37 -2.42
N LEU A 54 19.38 -4.42 -2.93
CA LEU A 54 19.46 -5.72 -2.27
C LEU A 54 20.47 -5.69 -1.11
N ASN A 55 20.45 -6.73 -0.26
CA ASN A 55 21.36 -6.85 0.90
C ASN A 55 22.84 -6.89 0.54
N ASP A 56 23.19 -7.27 -0.68
CA ASP A 56 24.56 -7.30 -1.21
C ASP A 56 24.98 -5.96 -1.86
N GLY A 57 24.09 -4.94 -1.85
CA GLY A 57 24.32 -3.62 -2.40
C GLY A 57 23.98 -3.46 -3.87
N GLN A 58 23.51 -4.49 -4.55
CA GLN A 58 23.05 -4.37 -5.94
C GLN A 58 21.76 -3.56 -6.02
N ILE A 59 21.68 -2.66 -7.00
CA ILE A 59 20.48 -1.84 -7.26
C ILE A 59 19.56 -2.61 -8.20
N ILE A 60 18.31 -2.81 -7.80
CA ILE A 60 17.30 -3.63 -8.54
C ILE A 60 17.14 -3.15 -9.99
N SER A 61 17.10 -1.84 -10.23
CA SER A 61 16.97 -1.27 -11.57
C SER A 61 18.19 -1.45 -12.47
N GLN A 62 19.30 -1.93 -11.94
CA GLN A 62 20.57 -2.15 -12.67
C GLN A 62 20.87 -3.63 -12.93
N VAL A 63 20.02 -4.55 -12.44
CA VAL A 63 20.18 -6.00 -12.64
C VAL A 63 18.95 -6.58 -13.34
N LYS A 64 19.14 -7.67 -14.08
CA LYS A 64 18.02 -8.40 -14.71
C LYS A 64 17.26 -9.23 -13.67
N TYR A 65 16.00 -9.51 -13.94
CA TYR A 65 15.19 -10.37 -13.07
C TYR A 65 15.85 -11.73 -12.82
N SER A 66 16.46 -12.34 -13.83
CA SER A 66 17.16 -13.63 -13.71
C SER A 66 18.40 -13.63 -12.80
N GLU A 67 18.86 -12.45 -12.39
CA GLU A 67 20.03 -12.27 -11.52
C GLU A 67 19.62 -11.96 -10.08
N LEU A 68 18.30 -11.74 -9.83
CA LEU A 68 17.76 -11.48 -8.49
C LEU A 68 17.71 -12.78 -7.65
N PRO A 69 17.77 -12.65 -6.31
CA PRO A 69 17.54 -13.79 -5.43
C PRO A 69 16.17 -14.46 -5.62
N ASP A 70 16.09 -15.78 -5.52
CA ASP A 70 14.89 -16.61 -5.74
C ASP A 70 13.66 -16.18 -4.92
N HIS A 71 13.84 -15.47 -3.81
CA HIS A 71 12.75 -15.01 -2.97
C HIS A 71 12.10 -13.72 -3.46
N VAL A 72 12.72 -12.99 -4.39
CA VAL A 72 12.16 -11.79 -5.01
C VAL A 72 11.21 -12.23 -6.11
N CYS A 73 9.91 -12.09 -5.86
CA CYS A 73 8.87 -12.48 -6.81
C CYS A 73 8.52 -11.33 -7.76
N THR A 74 7.93 -11.68 -8.89
CA THR A 74 7.29 -10.71 -9.79
C THR A 74 6.01 -10.17 -9.17
N LEU A 75 5.54 -9.00 -9.66
CA LEU A 75 4.25 -8.45 -9.26
C LEU A 75 3.11 -9.45 -9.55
N ASP A 76 3.08 -10.08 -10.72
CA ASP A 76 2.04 -11.06 -11.08
C ASP A 76 2.00 -12.24 -10.10
N GLU A 77 3.15 -12.81 -9.73
CA GLU A 77 3.22 -13.91 -8.75
C GLU A 77 2.75 -13.48 -7.35
N ALA A 78 3.07 -12.25 -6.94
CA ALA A 78 2.63 -11.70 -5.66
C ALA A 78 1.11 -11.51 -5.64
N LEU A 79 0.54 -10.94 -6.71
CA LEU A 79 -0.91 -10.75 -6.85
C LEU A 79 -1.67 -12.07 -6.84
N ASP A 80 -1.14 -13.13 -7.49
CA ASP A 80 -1.69 -14.48 -7.42
C ASP A 80 -1.70 -15.03 -5.98
N ALA A 81 -0.61 -14.79 -5.24
CA ALA A 81 -0.49 -15.24 -3.85
C ALA A 81 -1.42 -14.49 -2.88
N CYS A 82 -1.90 -13.30 -3.26
CA CYS A 82 -2.80 -12.48 -2.45
C CYS A 82 -4.29 -12.86 -2.60
N VAL A 83 -4.66 -13.74 -3.56
CA VAL A 83 -6.07 -14.13 -3.74
C VAL A 83 -6.59 -14.85 -2.48
N PRO A 84 -7.77 -14.45 -1.89
CA PRO A 84 -8.80 -13.51 -2.40
C PRO A 84 -8.74 -12.07 -1.84
N MET A 85 -7.67 -11.67 -1.13
CA MET A 85 -7.53 -10.32 -0.57
C MET A 85 -7.54 -9.24 -1.66
N TRP A 86 -8.05 -8.02 -1.37
CA TRP A 86 -7.68 -6.87 -2.19
C TRP A 86 -6.23 -6.44 -1.89
N VAL A 87 -5.62 -5.68 -2.79
CA VAL A 87 -4.18 -5.37 -2.68
C VAL A 87 -3.94 -3.87 -2.82
N ASN A 88 -3.24 -3.32 -1.84
CA ASN A 88 -2.60 -2.02 -1.94
C ASN A 88 -1.22 -2.19 -2.60
N VAL A 89 -1.09 -1.68 -3.81
CA VAL A 89 0.13 -1.73 -4.62
C VAL A 89 0.87 -0.40 -4.44
N GLU A 90 1.90 -0.37 -3.59
CA GLU A 90 2.76 0.80 -3.45
C GLU A 90 3.77 0.85 -4.59
N ILE A 91 3.72 1.91 -5.41
CA ILE A 91 4.75 2.16 -6.43
C ILE A 91 5.87 2.98 -5.80
N LYS A 92 7.05 2.36 -5.71
CA LYS A 92 8.27 3.00 -5.21
C LYS A 92 8.89 3.85 -6.33
N ASN A 93 8.72 5.16 -6.23
CA ASN A 93 9.26 6.13 -7.20
C ASN A 93 9.68 7.42 -6.49
N ASP A 94 10.61 7.31 -5.53
CA ASP A 94 11.10 8.46 -4.77
C ASP A 94 12.27 9.13 -5.51
N PRO A 95 12.25 10.47 -5.71
CA PRO A 95 13.35 11.21 -6.33
C PRO A 95 14.71 11.07 -5.62
N GLU A 96 14.73 10.70 -4.34
CA GLU A 96 15.96 10.49 -3.58
C GLU A 96 16.52 9.07 -3.70
N GLU A 97 15.78 8.13 -4.30
CA GLU A 97 16.22 6.75 -4.49
C GLU A 97 16.93 6.53 -5.84
N PRO A 98 17.88 5.55 -5.91
CA PRO A 98 18.71 5.34 -7.09
C PRO A 98 17.97 4.77 -8.31
N ASP A 99 16.75 4.29 -8.14
CA ASP A 99 15.89 3.75 -9.19
C ASP A 99 14.74 4.70 -9.60
N PHE A 100 14.85 5.99 -9.21
CA PHE A 100 13.86 7.01 -9.56
C PHE A 100 13.60 7.09 -11.06
N ASP A 101 12.33 7.01 -11.43
CA ASP A 101 11.84 7.11 -12.80
C ASP A 101 11.04 8.41 -13.00
N ALA A 102 11.72 9.48 -13.42
CA ALA A 102 11.09 10.78 -13.69
C ALA A 102 10.06 10.73 -14.84
N SER A 103 10.05 9.66 -15.65
CA SER A 103 9.10 9.48 -16.75
C SER A 103 7.76 8.89 -16.32
N GLU A 104 7.64 8.42 -15.08
CA GLU A 104 6.49 7.70 -14.54
C GLU A 104 6.16 6.40 -15.32
N SER A 105 7.10 5.86 -16.09
CA SER A 105 6.85 4.64 -16.87
C SER A 105 6.62 3.40 -16.00
N ILE A 106 7.07 3.41 -14.75
CA ILE A 106 6.74 2.37 -13.76
C ILE A 106 5.23 2.37 -13.44
N ALA A 107 4.58 3.55 -13.38
CA ALA A 107 3.14 3.67 -13.21
C ALA A 107 2.40 3.09 -14.43
N ASP A 108 2.85 3.43 -15.67
CA ASP A 108 2.26 2.90 -16.91
C ASP A 108 2.33 1.37 -16.95
N GLN A 109 3.47 0.80 -16.56
CA GLN A 109 3.67 -0.65 -16.55
C GLN A 109 2.85 -1.34 -15.45
N THR A 110 2.74 -0.73 -14.27
CA THR A 110 1.92 -1.25 -13.17
C THR A 110 0.43 -1.28 -13.58
N ILE A 111 -0.10 -0.19 -14.14
CA ILE A 111 -1.46 -0.15 -14.67
C ILE A 111 -1.66 -1.23 -15.74
N THR A 112 -0.72 -1.36 -16.69
CA THR A 112 -0.80 -2.39 -17.74
C THR A 112 -0.79 -3.82 -17.17
N CYS A 113 -0.07 -4.07 -16.08
CA CYS A 113 -0.09 -5.34 -15.37
C CYS A 113 -1.48 -5.60 -14.76
N LEU A 114 -2.03 -4.62 -14.02
CA LEU A 114 -3.32 -4.77 -13.34
C LEU A 114 -4.50 -4.90 -14.31
N GLU A 115 -4.50 -4.18 -15.43
CA GLU A 115 -5.55 -4.26 -16.47
C GLU A 115 -5.70 -5.65 -17.09
N ARG A 116 -4.63 -6.44 -17.14
CA ARG A 116 -4.66 -7.81 -17.70
C ARG A 116 -5.18 -8.84 -16.71
N ARG A 117 -5.37 -8.44 -15.45
CA ARG A 117 -5.82 -9.33 -14.39
C ARG A 117 -7.34 -9.57 -14.48
N PRO A 118 -7.80 -10.85 -14.27
CA PRO A 118 -9.22 -11.20 -14.37
C PRO A 118 -10.06 -10.72 -13.16
N GLU A 119 -9.41 -10.31 -12.06
CA GLU A 119 -10.07 -9.97 -10.81
C GLU A 119 -10.88 -8.66 -10.87
N GLY A 120 -10.50 -7.74 -11.75
CA GLY A 120 -11.14 -6.43 -11.89
C GLY A 120 -10.52 -5.32 -11.05
N ASP A 121 -10.86 -4.08 -11.40
CA ASP A 121 -10.22 -2.87 -10.86
C ASP A 121 -10.50 -2.64 -9.36
N ASP A 122 -11.62 -3.12 -8.85
CA ASP A 122 -12.04 -3.04 -7.45
C ASP A 122 -11.17 -3.87 -6.47
N ARG A 123 -10.33 -4.75 -7.04
CA ARG A 123 -9.33 -5.50 -6.27
C ARG A 123 -8.07 -4.70 -5.95
N TRP A 124 -7.87 -3.55 -6.57
CA TRP A 124 -6.64 -2.80 -6.52
C TRP A 124 -6.83 -1.42 -5.91
N LEU A 125 -5.90 -1.03 -5.07
CA LEU A 125 -5.63 0.33 -4.68
C LEU A 125 -4.16 0.60 -4.97
N ILE A 126 -3.84 1.70 -5.64
CA ILE A 126 -2.44 2.08 -5.90
C ILE A 126 -2.07 3.22 -4.96
N SER A 127 -0.93 3.08 -4.28
CA SER A 127 -0.39 4.14 -3.43
C SER A 127 1.04 4.51 -3.81
N SER A 128 1.45 5.72 -3.49
CA SER A 128 2.84 6.19 -3.61
C SER A 128 3.04 7.41 -2.71
N PHE A 129 4.26 7.62 -2.24
CA PHE A 129 4.68 8.89 -1.62
C PHE A 129 4.74 10.03 -2.64
N ARG A 130 5.05 9.70 -3.90
CA ARG A 130 5.11 10.66 -4.98
C ARG A 130 3.73 10.89 -5.58
N ARG A 131 3.24 12.14 -5.47
CA ARG A 131 1.91 12.50 -5.99
C ARG A 131 1.80 12.36 -7.49
N GLU A 132 2.84 12.74 -8.23
CA GLU A 132 2.87 12.61 -9.69
C GLU A 132 2.67 11.16 -10.15
N THR A 133 3.17 10.18 -9.38
CA THR A 133 2.98 8.76 -9.68
C THR A 133 1.51 8.35 -9.56
N ILE A 134 0.83 8.72 -8.47
CA ILE A 134 -0.60 8.41 -8.32
C ILE A 134 -1.48 9.24 -9.26
N ASP A 135 -1.12 10.50 -9.54
CA ASP A 135 -1.78 11.34 -10.56
C ASP A 135 -1.69 10.66 -11.95
N ARG A 136 -0.52 10.09 -12.29
CA ARG A 136 -0.33 9.33 -13.53
C ARG A 136 -1.22 8.09 -13.57
N CYS A 137 -1.28 7.30 -12.50
CA CYS A 137 -2.17 6.14 -12.42
C CYS A 137 -3.65 6.53 -12.58
N GLN A 138 -4.08 7.61 -11.91
CA GLN A 138 -5.45 8.11 -12.02
C GLN A 138 -5.81 8.57 -13.43
N GLN A 139 -4.87 9.19 -14.15
CA GLN A 139 -5.06 9.57 -15.56
C GLN A 139 -5.20 8.36 -16.49
N LEU A 140 -4.43 7.29 -16.25
CA LEU A 140 -4.43 6.09 -17.08
C LEU A 140 -5.67 5.21 -16.83
N ARG A 141 -6.02 5.01 -15.56
CA ARG A 141 -7.10 4.11 -15.17
C ARG A 141 -7.89 4.68 -13.97
N PRO A 142 -8.81 5.63 -14.17
CA PRO A 142 -9.55 6.30 -13.10
C PRO A 142 -10.50 5.39 -12.32
N THR A 143 -10.71 4.15 -12.76
CA THR A 143 -11.50 3.13 -12.08
C THR A 143 -10.73 2.35 -11.02
N ILE A 144 -9.39 2.40 -11.03
CA ILE A 144 -8.55 1.88 -9.94
C ILE A 144 -8.41 2.98 -8.88
N ALA A 145 -8.73 2.64 -7.63
CA ALA A 145 -8.57 3.55 -6.49
C ALA A 145 -7.10 3.95 -6.30
N THR A 146 -6.85 5.22 -5.95
CA THR A 146 -5.51 5.71 -5.65
C THR A 146 -5.46 6.40 -4.29
N ALA A 147 -4.32 6.28 -3.58
CA ALA A 147 -4.08 6.87 -2.28
C ALA A 147 -2.73 7.58 -2.21
N TRP A 148 -2.69 8.72 -1.55
CA TRP A 148 -1.43 9.39 -1.27
C TRP A 148 -0.82 8.88 0.04
N LEU A 149 0.37 8.25 -0.06
CA LEU A 149 1.22 7.93 1.08
C LEU A 149 1.96 9.19 1.56
N THR A 150 1.93 9.44 2.85
CA THR A 150 2.59 10.61 3.46
C THR A 150 3.00 10.33 4.90
N VAL A 151 3.98 11.06 5.40
CA VAL A 151 4.28 11.07 6.83
C VAL A 151 3.10 11.62 7.61
N GLY A 152 2.43 12.67 7.09
CA GLY A 152 1.23 13.26 7.69
C GLY A 152 0.85 14.55 7.00
N VAL A 153 -0.36 15.01 7.28
CA VAL A 153 -0.89 16.33 6.89
C VAL A 153 -1.18 17.09 8.19
N ARG A 154 -0.72 18.32 8.30
CA ARG A 154 -0.96 19.16 9.46
C ARG A 154 -2.40 19.68 9.44
N SER A 155 -2.99 19.94 10.61
CA SER A 155 -4.38 20.42 10.70
C SER A 155 -4.61 21.77 9.99
N ASP A 156 -3.60 22.65 9.99
CA ASP A 156 -3.67 23.92 9.27
C ASP A 156 -3.55 23.78 7.73
N GLU A 157 -3.28 22.58 7.22
CA GLU A 157 -3.16 22.25 5.80
C GLU A 157 -4.38 21.47 5.26
N PHE A 158 -5.29 20.97 6.12
CA PHE A 158 -6.42 20.13 5.71
C PHE A 158 -7.26 20.78 4.60
N ASP A 159 -7.65 22.05 4.78
CA ASP A 159 -8.49 22.80 3.83
C ASP A 159 -7.85 23.00 2.45
N SER A 160 -6.54 22.84 2.33
CA SER A 160 -5.82 22.97 1.06
C SER A 160 -5.46 21.62 0.45
N VAL A 161 -5.01 20.68 1.27
CA VAL A 161 -4.48 19.38 0.81
C VAL A 161 -5.60 18.40 0.46
N LEU A 162 -6.58 18.21 1.37
CA LEU A 162 -7.61 17.18 1.19
C LEU A 162 -8.54 17.47 -0.01
N PRO A 163 -9.04 18.71 -0.23
CA PRO A 163 -9.79 19.01 -1.46
C PRO A 163 -8.97 18.85 -2.73
N GLY A 164 -7.65 19.08 -2.64
CA GLY A 164 -6.73 18.86 -3.76
C GLY A 164 -6.65 17.40 -4.17
N LEU A 165 -6.58 16.46 -3.20
CA LEU A 165 -6.60 15.02 -3.45
C LEU A 165 -7.91 14.59 -4.13
N VAL A 166 -9.04 15.01 -3.58
CA VAL A 166 -10.37 14.71 -4.15
C VAL A 166 -10.52 15.24 -5.57
N LYS A 167 -10.06 16.47 -5.81
CA LYS A 167 -10.10 17.09 -7.15
C LYS A 167 -9.24 16.33 -8.17
N SER A 168 -8.12 15.74 -7.74
CA SER A 168 -7.28 14.88 -8.59
C SER A 168 -7.86 13.46 -8.75
N GLY A 169 -8.97 13.12 -8.09
CA GLY A 169 -9.65 11.82 -8.21
C GLY A 169 -9.12 10.75 -7.25
N HIS A 170 -8.27 11.11 -6.28
CA HIS A 170 -7.80 10.15 -5.29
C HIS A 170 -8.88 9.81 -4.27
N SER A 171 -8.82 8.59 -3.75
CA SER A 171 -9.85 8.00 -2.88
C SER A 171 -9.45 7.93 -1.42
N ALA A 172 -8.15 8.01 -1.11
CA ALA A 172 -7.67 7.81 0.25
C ALA A 172 -6.39 8.62 0.57
N LEU A 173 -6.19 8.84 1.86
CA LEU A 173 -4.95 9.32 2.45
C LEU A 173 -4.34 8.17 3.27
N HIS A 174 -3.03 7.92 3.10
CA HIS A 174 -2.29 6.90 3.84
C HIS A 174 -1.19 7.54 4.71
N PRO A 175 -1.52 8.10 5.88
CA PRO A 175 -0.54 8.75 6.77
C PRO A 175 0.20 7.75 7.65
N TRP A 176 1.43 8.11 8.07
CA TRP A 176 2.14 7.38 9.12
C TRP A 176 1.38 7.44 10.45
N VAL A 177 1.29 6.31 11.14
CA VAL A 177 0.47 6.12 12.34
C VAL A 177 0.70 7.16 13.44
N ASN A 178 1.93 7.66 13.59
CA ASN A 178 2.26 8.67 14.62
C ASN A 178 1.70 10.07 14.34
N PHE A 179 1.24 10.33 13.11
CA PHE A 179 0.62 11.60 12.71
C PHE A 179 -0.90 11.52 12.60
N VAL A 180 -1.49 10.35 12.86
CA VAL A 180 -2.96 10.19 12.84
C VAL A 180 -3.53 10.68 14.17
N THR A 181 -4.51 11.56 14.07
CA THR A 181 -5.37 12.01 15.18
C THR A 181 -6.83 11.79 14.80
N GLU A 182 -7.73 11.83 15.78
CA GLU A 182 -9.17 11.80 15.53
C GLU A 182 -9.60 12.92 14.55
N GLU A 183 -9.03 14.13 14.71
CA GLU A 183 -9.25 15.27 13.82
C GLU A 183 -8.84 14.96 12.37
N THR A 184 -7.72 14.22 12.17
CA THR A 184 -7.27 13.81 10.83
C THR A 184 -8.27 12.86 10.17
N VAL A 185 -8.81 11.91 10.94
CA VAL A 185 -9.83 10.95 10.46
C VAL A 185 -11.10 11.69 10.05
N ASP A 186 -11.60 12.54 10.94
CA ASP A 186 -12.80 13.35 10.68
C ASP A 186 -12.65 14.24 9.44
N ALA A 187 -11.49 14.91 9.30
CA ALA A 187 -11.21 15.75 8.14
C ALA A 187 -11.19 14.96 6.84
N CYS A 188 -10.56 13.78 6.79
CA CYS A 188 -10.60 12.91 5.62
C CYS A 188 -12.04 12.52 5.25
N HIS A 189 -12.82 12.06 6.22
CA HIS A 189 -14.20 11.65 6.01
C HIS A 189 -15.11 12.80 5.55
N GLN A 190 -14.93 14.01 6.10
CA GLN A 190 -15.67 15.20 5.64
C GLN A 190 -15.42 15.54 4.18
N HIS A 191 -14.25 15.19 3.66
CA HIS A 191 -13.90 15.35 2.24
C HIS A 191 -14.19 14.11 1.40
N GLY A 192 -14.72 13.01 1.99
CA GLY A 192 -15.00 11.76 1.27
C GLY A 192 -13.77 10.92 0.94
N LEU A 193 -12.66 11.14 1.67
CA LEU A 193 -11.44 10.34 1.58
C LEU A 193 -11.45 9.25 2.66
N ALA A 194 -11.08 8.03 2.30
CA ALA A 194 -10.73 7.00 3.28
C ALA A 194 -9.37 7.32 3.93
N LEU A 195 -9.17 6.86 5.17
CA LEU A 195 -7.90 6.94 5.85
C LEU A 195 -7.40 5.54 6.22
N ASN A 196 -6.31 5.09 5.57
CA ASN A 196 -5.59 3.87 5.93
C ASN A 196 -4.22 4.23 6.49
N THR A 197 -3.93 3.84 7.73
CA THR A 197 -2.66 4.23 8.37
C THR A 197 -1.62 3.10 8.37
N TRP A 198 -0.33 3.47 8.36
CA TRP A 198 0.83 2.57 8.34
C TRP A 198 1.92 3.06 9.28
N THR A 199 2.80 2.26 9.83
CA THR A 199 2.61 0.86 10.14
C THR A 199 2.27 0.78 11.61
N CYS A 200 1.16 0.16 11.96
CA CYS A 200 0.71 0.06 13.34
C CYS A 200 0.76 -1.40 13.83
N ASP A 201 1.68 -1.69 14.76
CA ASP A 201 1.85 -3.02 15.35
C ASP A 201 1.48 -3.06 16.84
N ASP A 202 1.21 -1.90 17.48
CA ASP A 202 0.79 -1.82 18.88
C ASP A 202 -0.73 -2.02 19.01
N PRO A 203 -1.19 -3.08 19.72
CA PRO A 203 -2.61 -3.35 19.91
C PRO A 203 -3.38 -2.22 20.60
N THR A 204 -2.73 -1.47 21.50
CA THR A 204 -3.36 -0.34 22.18
C THR A 204 -3.64 0.78 21.20
N ARG A 205 -2.65 1.07 20.33
CA ARG A 205 -2.80 2.07 19.28
C ARG A 205 -3.81 1.65 18.21
N MET A 206 -3.85 0.36 17.86
CA MET A 206 -4.88 -0.20 16.97
C MET A 206 -6.29 0.05 17.53
N ALA A 207 -6.52 -0.25 18.82
CA ALA A 207 -7.82 -0.03 19.45
C ALA A 207 -8.24 1.45 19.45
N GLU A 208 -7.30 2.36 19.69
CA GLU A 208 -7.54 3.81 19.60
C GLU A 208 -7.91 4.26 18.17
N LEU A 209 -7.17 3.81 17.15
CA LEU A 209 -7.44 4.10 15.75
C LEU A 209 -8.81 3.57 15.30
N ILE A 210 -9.16 2.37 15.75
CA ILE A 210 -10.49 1.77 15.53
C ILE A 210 -11.59 2.63 16.15
N ALA A 211 -11.38 3.12 17.37
CA ALA A 211 -12.33 4.00 18.05
C ALA A 211 -12.50 5.34 17.34
N TRP A 212 -11.46 5.86 16.70
CA TRP A 212 -11.53 7.07 15.85
C TRP A 212 -12.15 6.81 14.48
N GLY A 213 -12.34 5.54 14.09
CA GLY A 213 -13.01 5.16 12.86
C GLY A 213 -12.14 5.20 11.61
N VAL A 214 -10.82 4.93 11.72
CA VAL A 214 -9.98 4.75 10.51
C VAL A 214 -10.55 3.65 9.61
N ASP A 215 -10.36 3.75 8.29
CA ASP A 215 -10.87 2.78 7.33
C ASP A 215 -10.00 1.53 7.25
N GLY A 216 -8.67 1.69 7.44
CA GLY A 216 -7.75 0.57 7.41
C GLY A 216 -6.52 0.77 8.27
N ILE A 217 -5.99 -0.35 8.76
CA ILE A 217 -4.71 -0.43 9.49
C ILE A 217 -3.77 -1.35 8.73
N CYS A 218 -2.66 -0.79 8.24
CA CYS A 218 -1.55 -1.53 7.66
C CYS A 218 -0.58 -1.95 8.77
N THR A 219 -0.32 -3.27 8.90
CA THR A 219 0.40 -3.84 10.05
C THR A 219 1.26 -5.04 9.66
N ASN A 220 2.38 -5.23 10.38
CA ASN A 220 3.21 -6.43 10.25
C ASN A 220 2.63 -7.66 10.97
N VAL A 221 1.66 -7.43 11.87
CA VAL A 221 1.03 -8.44 12.74
C VAL A 221 -0.49 -8.53 12.48
N PRO A 222 -0.91 -8.95 11.27
CA PRO A 222 -2.32 -8.92 10.89
C PRO A 222 -3.22 -9.79 11.77
N ASP A 223 -2.73 -10.90 12.31
CA ASP A 223 -3.44 -11.75 13.27
C ASP A 223 -3.79 -11.01 14.57
N ILE A 224 -2.90 -10.15 15.06
CA ILE A 224 -3.16 -9.30 16.23
C ILE A 224 -4.18 -8.21 15.89
N ALA A 225 -4.03 -7.55 14.74
CA ALA A 225 -4.98 -6.52 14.32
C ALA A 225 -6.41 -7.06 14.14
N LEU A 226 -6.55 -8.27 13.58
CA LEU A 226 -7.84 -8.96 13.47
C LEU A 226 -8.46 -9.23 14.85
N GLN A 227 -7.68 -9.70 15.82
CA GLN A 227 -8.15 -9.91 17.19
C GLN A 227 -8.62 -8.61 17.85
N VAL A 228 -7.88 -7.51 17.72
CA VAL A 228 -8.25 -6.20 18.26
C VAL A 228 -9.54 -5.70 17.62
N ARG A 229 -9.66 -5.81 16.29
CA ARG A 229 -10.88 -5.45 15.56
C ARG A 229 -12.10 -6.21 16.05
N ASP A 230 -11.99 -7.52 16.17
CA ASP A 230 -13.11 -8.39 16.56
C ASP A 230 -13.57 -8.11 18.01
N GLN A 231 -12.63 -7.79 18.91
CA GLN A 231 -12.94 -7.34 20.28
C GLN A 231 -13.66 -6.00 20.30
N SER A 232 -13.27 -5.07 19.44
CA SER A 232 -13.88 -3.72 19.34
C SER A 232 -15.28 -3.76 18.71
N SER A 233 -15.57 -4.76 17.87
CA SER A 233 -16.86 -4.93 17.18
C SER A 233 -17.90 -5.66 18.06
N GLY A 234 -17.50 -6.27 19.17
CA GLY A 234 -18.35 -7.04 20.09
C GLY A 234 -18.89 -6.26 21.28
N ILE A 235 -18.74 -4.91 21.26
CA ILE A 235 -19.38 -3.97 22.18
C ILE A 235 -20.54 -3.29 21.45
#